data_28145006d2f8e7d548f5bd2e7de582ce
#
_entry.id   28145006d2f8e7d548f5bd2e7de582ce
#
_cell.length_a   1.000
_cell.length_b   1.000
_cell.length_c   1.000
_cell.angle_alpha   90.00
_cell.angle_beta   90.00
_cell.angle_gamma   90.00
#
_symmetry.space_group_name_H-M   'P 1'
#
loop_
_entity.id
_entity.type
_entity.pdbx_description
1 polymer ?
#
loop_
_entity_poly.entity_id
_entity_poly.type
_entity_poly.pdbx_seq_one_letter_code
_entity_poly.pdbx_strand_id
1 'polypeptide(L)'
;DIAKYFDKDIDLVGLVTKIKKTKTKNNDYMAFIDIKDNLNKTSLVLFKEVYEQTNNININDIIHIFGHVERRYNEYQIVVKQIEKLD
;
A
#
# COMPACT_ATOMS: atom_id res chain seq x y z
N ASP A 1 -12.94 7.33 -2.23
CA ASP A 1 -12.16 8.04 -1.23
C ASP A 1 -12.07 7.23 0.06
N ILE A 2 -10.84 6.98 0.52
CA ILE A 2 -10.63 6.15 1.71
C ILE A 2 -10.79 6.91 3.02
N ALA A 3 -10.94 8.22 2.98
CA ALA A 3 -11.06 9.03 4.20
C ALA A 3 -12.21 8.57 5.10
N LYS A 4 -13.30 8.10 4.50
CA LYS A 4 -14.47 7.63 5.27
C LYS A 4 -14.20 6.35 6.05
N TYR A 5 -13.09 5.65 5.74
CA TYR A 5 -12.68 4.45 6.45
C TYR A 5 -11.55 4.71 7.43
N PHE A 6 -11.32 5.97 7.79
CA PHE A 6 -10.27 6.33 8.72
C PHE A 6 -10.34 5.48 9.99
N ASP A 7 -9.17 4.97 10.40
CA ASP A 7 -9.00 4.13 11.59
C ASP A 7 -9.74 2.79 11.51
N LYS A 8 -10.00 2.32 10.29
CA LYS A 8 -10.64 1.03 10.04
C LYS A 8 -9.77 0.17 9.14
N ASP A 9 -9.97 -1.15 9.22
CA ASP A 9 -9.34 -2.08 8.32
C ASP A 9 -10.19 -2.25 7.07
N ILE A 10 -9.55 -2.29 5.92
CA ILE A 10 -10.25 -2.46 4.65
C ILE A 10 -9.47 -3.37 3.71
N ASP A 11 -10.18 -3.92 2.73
CA ASP A 11 -9.62 -4.66 1.61
C ASP A 11 -9.76 -3.81 0.35
N LEU A 12 -8.74 -3.83 -0.49
CA LEU A 12 -8.80 -3.17 -1.79
C LEU A 12 -8.09 -4.00 -2.85
N VAL A 13 -8.58 -3.89 -4.06
CA VAL A 13 -7.92 -4.41 -5.26
C VAL A 13 -7.59 -3.22 -6.15
N GLY A 14 -6.38 -3.17 -6.65
CA GLY A 14 -6.01 -2.08 -7.53
C GLY A 14 -4.82 -2.40 -8.41
N LEU A 15 -4.62 -1.55 -9.40
CA LEU A 15 -3.49 -1.62 -10.32
C LEU A 15 -2.32 -0.81 -9.76
N VAL A 16 -1.16 -1.42 -9.68
CA VAL A 16 0.04 -0.74 -9.19
C VAL A 16 0.51 0.26 -10.24
N THR A 17 0.58 1.53 -9.85
CA THR A 17 1.02 2.61 -10.75
C THR A 17 2.38 3.17 -10.37
N LYS A 18 2.79 3.02 -9.12
CA LYS A 18 4.07 3.56 -8.66
C LYS A 18 4.58 2.75 -7.49
N ILE A 19 5.90 2.54 -7.46
CA ILE A 19 6.58 1.86 -6.35
C ILE A 19 7.79 2.70 -5.98
N LYS A 20 7.90 3.04 -4.69
CA LYS A 20 9.07 3.73 -4.17
C LYS A 20 9.61 2.97 -2.97
N LYS A 21 10.86 2.50 -3.08
CA LYS A 21 11.56 1.85 -1.98
C LYS A 21 12.34 2.89 -1.21
N THR A 22 12.39 2.75 0.10
CA THR A 22 13.17 3.65 0.94
C THR A 22 13.71 2.89 2.15
N LYS A 23 14.77 3.45 2.75
CA LYS A 23 15.34 2.91 3.98
C LYS A 23 14.90 3.76 5.17
N THR A 24 14.61 3.09 6.27
CA THR A 24 14.35 3.76 7.55
C THR A 24 15.67 4.08 8.26
N LYS A 25 15.57 4.81 9.36
CA LYS A 25 16.73 5.13 10.18
C LYS A 25 17.43 3.89 10.74
N ASN A 26 16.68 2.79 10.86
CA ASN A 26 17.22 1.52 11.37
C ASN A 26 17.79 0.63 10.29
N ASN A 27 17.98 1.14 9.08
CA ASN A 27 18.46 0.38 7.93
C ASN A 27 17.48 -0.69 7.43
N ASP A 28 16.23 -0.60 7.81
CA ASP A 28 15.20 -1.48 7.28
C ASP A 28 14.61 -0.90 6.01
N TYR A 29 14.25 -1.76 5.07
CA TYR A 29 13.58 -1.31 3.86
C TYR A 29 12.07 -1.25 4.09
N MET A 30 11.46 -0.26 3.47
CA MET A 30 10.00 -0.15 3.39
C MET A 30 9.65 0.35 2.00
N ALA A 31 8.39 0.27 1.64
CA ALA A 31 7.95 0.73 0.33
C ALA A 31 6.67 1.54 0.43
N PHE A 32 6.55 2.49 -0.49
CA PHE A 32 5.31 3.20 -0.76
C PHE A 32 4.83 2.73 -2.13
N ILE A 33 3.59 2.30 -2.19
CA ILE A 33 2.99 1.82 -3.44
C ILE A 33 1.72 2.61 -3.69
N ASP A 34 1.58 3.17 -4.89
CA ASP A 34 0.33 3.78 -5.31
C ASP A 34 -0.44 2.78 -6.17
N ILE A 35 -1.71 2.63 -5.85
CA ILE A 35 -2.62 1.82 -6.66
C ILE A 35 -3.75 2.69 -7.19
N LYS A 36 -4.31 2.25 -8.31
CA LYS A 36 -5.42 2.91 -8.95
C LYS A 36 -6.59 1.95 -9.05
N ASP A 37 -7.77 2.45 -8.71
CA ASP A 37 -9.03 1.74 -8.86
C ASP A 37 -10.01 2.69 -9.51
N ASN A 38 -10.39 2.42 -10.76
CA ASN A 38 -11.25 3.30 -11.54
C ASN A 38 -10.70 4.74 -11.55
N LEU A 39 -11.34 5.64 -10.85
CA LEU A 39 -10.95 7.06 -10.81
C LEU A 39 -10.16 7.44 -9.56
N ASN A 40 -9.95 6.50 -8.66
CA ASN A 40 -9.32 6.79 -7.38
C ASN A 40 -7.89 6.28 -7.33
N LYS A 41 -7.01 7.09 -6.75
CA LYS A 41 -5.66 6.68 -6.39
C LYS A 41 -5.58 6.52 -4.89
N THR A 42 -4.87 5.50 -4.47
CA THR A 42 -4.68 5.22 -3.04
C THR A 42 -3.22 4.93 -2.79
N SER A 43 -2.68 5.53 -1.72
CA SER A 43 -1.31 5.33 -1.31
C SER A 43 -1.23 4.25 -0.25
N LEU A 44 -0.33 3.30 -0.45
CA LEU A 44 -0.09 2.19 0.46
C LEU A 44 1.27 2.34 1.10
N VAL A 45 1.37 1.97 2.38
CA VAL A 45 2.64 1.93 3.11
C VAL A 45 2.90 0.48 3.50
N LEU A 46 4.06 -0.03 3.10
CA LEU A 46 4.50 -1.39 3.42
C LEU A 46 5.72 -1.28 4.33
N PHE A 47 5.53 -1.53 5.62
CA PHE A 47 6.65 -1.57 6.54
C PHE A 47 7.43 -2.88 6.38
N LYS A 48 8.57 -2.97 7.03
CA LYS A 48 9.56 -4.03 6.83
C LYS A 48 8.98 -5.42 6.64
N GLU A 49 8.12 -5.86 7.56
CA GLU A 49 7.62 -7.24 7.56
C GLU A 49 6.79 -7.53 6.32
N VAL A 50 5.94 -6.60 5.94
CA VAL A 50 5.11 -6.74 4.75
C VAL A 50 5.96 -6.57 3.49
N TYR A 51 6.88 -5.60 3.51
CA TYR A 51 7.77 -5.36 2.37
C TYR A 51 8.55 -6.62 1.99
N GLU A 52 9.04 -7.35 2.99
CA GLU A 52 9.82 -8.56 2.72
C GLU A 52 9.02 -9.66 2.03
N GLN A 53 7.69 -9.59 2.11
CA GLN A 53 6.80 -10.56 1.47
C GLN A 53 6.42 -10.17 0.04
N THR A 54 6.89 -9.02 -0.46
CA THR A 54 6.37 -8.45 -1.70
C THR A 54 7.39 -8.39 -2.83
N ASN A 55 8.33 -9.34 -2.86
CA ASN A 55 9.45 -9.30 -3.80
C ASN A 55 9.05 -9.34 -5.27
N ASN A 56 7.81 -9.70 -5.59
CA ASN A 56 7.36 -9.89 -6.96
C ASN A 56 6.33 -8.86 -7.44
N ILE A 57 6.17 -7.77 -6.71
CA ILE A 57 5.21 -6.75 -7.12
C ILE A 57 5.87 -5.75 -8.05
N ASN A 58 5.26 -5.54 -9.21
CA ASN A 58 5.75 -4.63 -10.23
C ASN A 58 4.66 -3.66 -10.65
N ILE A 59 5.08 -2.57 -11.31
CA ILE A 59 4.14 -1.63 -11.91
C ILE A 59 3.29 -2.37 -12.94
N ASN A 60 2.02 -2.07 -12.98
CA ASN A 60 0.98 -2.69 -13.79
C ASN A 60 0.45 -4.02 -13.25
N ASP A 61 0.98 -4.50 -12.15
CA ASP A 61 0.39 -5.66 -11.48
C ASP A 61 -0.93 -5.27 -10.82
N ILE A 62 -1.84 -6.23 -10.75
CA ILE A 62 -3.07 -6.09 -9.98
C ILE A 62 -2.86 -6.79 -8.65
N ILE A 63 -3.10 -6.07 -7.57
CA ILE A 63 -2.87 -6.59 -6.23
C ILE A 63 -4.13 -6.46 -5.38
N HIS A 64 -4.24 -7.38 -4.44
CA HIS A 64 -5.24 -7.31 -3.37
C HIS A 64 -4.50 -7.00 -2.08
N ILE A 65 -4.95 -5.99 -1.36
CA ILE A 65 -4.34 -5.63 -0.09
C ILE A 65 -5.39 -5.60 1.02
N PHE A 66 -4.95 -5.92 2.22
CA PHE A 66 -5.70 -5.73 3.45
C PHE A 66 -4.86 -4.86 4.36
N GLY A 67 -5.44 -3.80 4.90
CA GLY A 67 -4.70 -2.89 5.74
C GLY A 67 -5.57 -1.93 6.51
N HIS A 68 -4.91 -1.09 7.28
CA HIS A 68 -5.54 -0.13 8.17
C HIS A 68 -5.42 1.27 7.60
N VAL A 69 -6.51 2.00 7.55
CA VAL A 69 -6.52 3.37 7.04
C VAL A 69 -6.04 4.32 8.13
N GLU A 70 -4.96 5.05 7.82
CA GLU A 70 -4.36 6.01 8.72
C GLU A 70 -4.21 7.36 8.06
N ARG A 71 -4.08 8.39 8.87
CA ARG A 71 -3.84 9.74 8.40
C ARG A 71 -2.41 10.15 8.75
N ARG A 72 -1.64 10.59 7.74
CA ARG A 72 -0.29 11.10 7.93
C ARG A 72 -0.12 12.37 7.11
N TYR A 73 0.31 13.45 7.77
CA TYR A 73 0.58 14.74 7.10
C TYR A 73 -0.59 15.22 6.24
N ASN A 74 -1.81 15.13 6.79
CA ASN A 74 -3.04 15.53 6.12
C ASN A 74 -3.45 14.65 4.94
N GLU A 75 -2.80 13.52 4.77
CA GLU A 75 -3.17 12.56 3.74
C GLU A 75 -3.59 11.24 4.36
N TYR A 76 -4.51 10.56 3.68
CA TYR A 76 -4.96 9.23 4.11
C TYR A 76 -4.17 8.18 3.35
N GLN A 77 -3.70 7.18 4.08
CA GLN A 77 -2.91 6.08 3.55
C GLN A 77 -3.40 4.78 4.14
N ILE A 78 -3.11 3.68 3.47
CA ILE A 78 -3.38 2.36 4.02
C ILE A 78 -2.04 1.76 4.44
N VAL A 79 -1.93 1.45 5.74
CA VAL A 79 -0.80 0.67 6.24
C VAL A 79 -1.13 -0.79 5.97
N VAL A 80 -0.42 -1.39 5.04
CA VAL A 80 -0.73 -2.73 4.54
C VAL A 80 -0.34 -3.78 5.55
N LYS A 81 -1.26 -4.71 5.82
CA LYS A 81 -1.03 -5.87 6.69
C LYS A 81 -0.81 -7.13 5.87
N GLN A 82 -1.52 -7.27 4.76
CA GLN A 82 -1.40 -8.41 3.86
C GLN A 82 -1.48 -7.93 2.43
N ILE A 83 -0.74 -8.57 1.55
CA ILE A 83 -0.71 -8.22 0.13
C ILE A 83 -0.54 -9.49 -0.69
N GLU A 84 -1.29 -9.59 -1.78
CA GLU A 84 -1.10 -10.68 -2.73
C GLU A 84 -1.27 -10.15 -4.14
N LYS A 85 -0.53 -10.74 -5.06
CA LYS A 85 -0.62 -10.44 -6.48
C LYS A 85 -1.70 -11.30 -7.09
N LEU A 86 -2.58 -10.66 -7.85
CA LEU A 86 -3.63 -11.35 -8.61
C LEU A 86 -3.15 -11.53 -10.04
N ASP A 87 -3.43 -12.67 -10.60
CA ASP A 87 -3.09 -12.97 -11.99
C ASP A 87 -4.19 -12.58 -12.96
#